data_150649d23ea7a8184e0524a90f7b190c
#
_entry.id   150649d23ea7a8184e0524a90f7b190c
#
_cell.length_a   1.000
_cell.length_b   1.000
_cell.length_c   1.000
_cell.angle_alpha   90.00
_cell.angle_beta   90.00
_cell.angle_gamma   90.00
#
_symmetry.space_group_name_H-M   'P 1'
#
loop_
_entity.id
_entity.type
_entity.pdbx_description
1 polymer ?
#
loop_
_entity_poly.entity_id
_entity_poly.type
_entity_poly.pdbx_seq_one_letter_code
_entity_poly.pdbx_strand_id
1 'polypeptide(L)'
;KQYFKNFHNKNTEALLVLCTGRPESGIRPYLKDLGYLEENHYIISQNGANIYESQTGKRVMDAFVDSAAIQKWIELGKKHGISVMGAGVDYYYSFDEDPTEWMEFDVKIVSGKLKRITIEDSLSTDFYKLLLLGDEEQLNEFETFIPQEWRNEFYVVRSQKYLIEVLT
;
A
#
# COMPACT_ATOMS: atom_id res chain seq x y z
N LYS A 1 19.34 5.72 13.64
CA LYS A 1 20.22 5.58 12.45
C LYS A 1 21.58 5.00 12.84
N GLN A 2 22.37 5.69 13.69
CA GLN A 2 23.71 5.24 14.10
C GLN A 2 23.73 3.87 14.76
N TYR A 3 22.69 3.51 15.53
CA TYR A 3 22.58 2.20 16.17
C TYR A 3 22.54 1.06 15.15
N PHE A 4 21.73 1.18 14.10
CA PHE A 4 21.62 0.16 13.04
C PHE A 4 22.92 0.00 12.25
N LYS A 5 23.57 1.10 11.87
CA LYS A 5 24.90 1.05 11.24
C LYS A 5 25.93 0.35 12.14
N ASN A 6 25.97 0.69 13.42
CA ASN A 6 26.88 0.06 14.36
C ASN A 6 26.57 -1.42 14.59
N PHE A 7 25.28 -1.81 14.59
CA PHE A 7 24.86 -3.21 14.71
C PHE A 7 25.31 -4.01 13.48
N HIS A 8 25.04 -3.52 12.30
CA HIS A 8 25.42 -4.16 11.03
C HIS A 8 26.95 -4.31 10.91
N ASN A 9 27.71 -3.26 11.20
CA ASN A 9 29.18 -3.30 11.18
C ASN A 9 29.78 -4.33 12.16
N LYS A 10 29.09 -4.64 13.25
CA LYS A 10 29.52 -5.64 14.24
C LYS A 10 29.05 -7.06 13.94
N ASN A 11 28.02 -7.20 13.10
CA ASN A 11 27.37 -8.46 12.77
C ASN A 11 27.24 -8.59 11.25
N THR A 12 28.38 -8.70 10.57
CA THR A 12 28.44 -8.74 9.09
C THR A 12 27.69 -9.90 8.46
N GLU A 13 27.40 -10.94 9.24
CA GLU A 13 26.58 -12.08 8.80
C GLU A 13 25.07 -11.87 9.02
N ALA A 14 24.68 -10.80 9.71
CA ALA A 14 23.28 -10.50 9.96
C ALA A 14 22.63 -9.82 8.73
N LEU A 15 21.60 -10.47 8.19
CA LEU A 15 20.79 -9.88 7.13
C LEU A 15 19.79 -8.92 7.77
N LEU A 16 19.85 -7.65 7.40
CA LEU A 16 18.86 -6.66 7.80
C LEU A 16 17.75 -6.57 6.74
N VAL A 17 16.51 -6.77 7.16
CA VAL A 17 15.32 -6.65 6.29
C VAL A 17 14.44 -5.53 6.82
N LEU A 18 14.16 -4.54 5.97
CA LEU A 18 13.23 -3.47 6.29
C LEU A 18 11.82 -3.88 5.87
N CYS A 19 10.89 -3.87 6.84
CA CYS A 19 9.48 -4.20 6.59
C CYS A 19 8.59 -2.99 6.83
N THR A 20 7.67 -2.68 5.91
CA THR A 20 6.79 -1.51 6.01
C THR A 20 5.55 -1.61 5.12
N GLY A 21 4.47 -0.92 5.51
CA GLY A 21 3.30 -0.72 4.65
C GLY A 21 3.47 0.36 3.58
N ARG A 22 4.58 1.11 3.59
CA ARG A 22 4.84 2.18 2.61
C ARG A 22 5.22 1.63 1.24
N PRO A 23 4.93 2.38 0.15
CA PRO A 23 5.44 2.09 -1.18
C PRO A 23 6.95 2.35 -1.26
N GLU A 24 7.61 1.83 -2.30
CA GLU A 24 9.05 2.02 -2.53
C GLU A 24 9.46 3.51 -2.54
N SER A 25 8.66 4.36 -3.18
CA SER A 25 8.89 5.81 -3.23
C SER A 25 8.98 6.45 -1.85
N GLY A 26 8.13 6.00 -0.91
CA GLY A 26 8.08 6.47 0.47
C GLY A 26 9.20 5.92 1.37
N ILE A 27 9.92 4.89 0.91
CA ILE A 27 11.00 4.26 1.68
C ILE A 27 12.38 4.74 1.21
N ARG A 28 12.55 5.02 -0.07
CA ARG A 28 13.82 5.30 -0.71
C ARG A 28 14.72 6.33 0.01
N PRO A 29 14.18 7.45 0.55
CA PRO A 29 14.99 8.37 1.35
C PRO A 29 15.62 7.74 2.59
N TYR A 30 14.89 6.82 3.24
CA TYR A 30 15.38 6.12 4.43
C TYR A 30 16.44 5.07 4.10
N LEU A 31 16.33 4.40 2.95
CA LEU A 31 17.33 3.40 2.50
C LEU A 31 18.71 4.04 2.35
N LYS A 32 18.76 5.24 1.74
CA LYS A 32 19.99 6.02 1.62
C LYS A 32 20.59 6.35 2.98
N ASP A 33 19.76 6.84 3.88
CA ASP A 33 20.19 7.22 5.23
C ASP A 33 20.70 6.06 6.07
N LEU A 34 20.21 4.85 5.83
CA LEU A 34 20.59 3.62 6.53
C LEU A 34 21.78 2.91 5.89
N GLY A 35 22.21 3.33 4.68
CA GLY A 35 23.27 2.66 3.92
C GLY A 35 22.79 1.42 3.14
N TYR A 36 21.49 1.18 3.04
CA TYR A 36 20.92 0.02 2.32
C TYR A 36 21.12 0.06 0.80
N LEU A 37 21.51 1.21 0.25
CA LEU A 37 21.84 1.34 -1.18
C LEU A 37 23.30 1.02 -1.49
N GLU A 38 24.15 0.92 -0.47
CA GLU A 38 25.58 0.60 -0.59
C GLU A 38 25.82 -0.92 -0.61
N GLU A 39 24.95 -1.66 0.05
CA GLU A 39 24.95 -3.13 0.11
C GLU A 39 23.58 -3.67 -0.27
N ASN A 40 23.51 -4.90 -0.78
CA ASN A 40 22.24 -5.49 -1.20
C ASN A 40 21.51 -6.10 -0.02
N HIS A 41 20.36 -5.52 0.32
CA HIS A 41 19.44 -5.99 1.36
C HIS A 41 18.06 -6.26 0.76
N TYR A 42 17.23 -7.01 1.48
CA TYR A 42 15.83 -7.20 1.09
C TYR A 42 14.93 -6.18 1.77
N ILE A 43 14.00 -5.66 1.00
CA ILE A 43 12.96 -4.75 1.46
C ILE A 43 11.60 -5.44 1.28
N ILE A 44 10.82 -5.49 2.33
CA ILE A 44 9.43 -5.92 2.31
C ILE A 44 8.57 -4.66 2.42
N SER A 45 7.87 -4.33 1.36
CA SER A 45 7.03 -3.12 1.24
C SER A 45 5.56 -3.47 1.02
N GLN A 46 4.68 -2.45 0.97
CA GLN A 46 3.25 -2.63 0.71
C GLN A 46 2.59 -3.68 1.62
N ASN A 47 2.93 -3.69 2.92
CA ASN A 47 2.43 -4.65 3.92
C ASN A 47 2.80 -6.12 3.63
N GLY A 48 3.86 -6.38 2.88
CA GLY A 48 4.27 -7.72 2.50
C GLY A 48 3.98 -8.09 1.05
N ALA A 49 3.17 -7.31 0.35
CA ALA A 49 2.77 -7.58 -1.02
C ALA A 49 3.90 -7.39 -2.06
N ASN A 50 4.99 -6.74 -1.66
CA ASN A 50 6.15 -6.57 -2.54
C ASN A 50 7.46 -6.82 -1.78
N ILE A 51 8.34 -7.62 -2.37
CA ILE A 51 9.72 -7.86 -1.89
C ILE A 51 10.70 -7.55 -3.02
N TYR A 52 11.70 -6.74 -2.72
CA TYR A 52 12.72 -6.36 -3.69
C TYR A 52 14.11 -6.17 -3.05
N GLU A 53 15.15 -6.23 -3.88
CA GLU A 53 16.52 -5.95 -3.50
C GLU A 53 16.77 -4.44 -3.45
N SER A 54 17.34 -3.95 -2.35
CA SER A 54 17.50 -2.51 -2.10
C SER A 54 18.43 -1.81 -3.09
N GLN A 55 19.51 -2.47 -3.51
CA GLN A 55 20.54 -1.91 -4.37
C GLN A 55 20.12 -1.94 -5.84
N THR A 56 19.65 -3.07 -6.31
CA THR A 56 19.31 -3.31 -7.73
C THR A 56 17.89 -2.91 -8.09
N GLY A 57 16.99 -2.85 -7.11
CA GLY A 57 15.54 -2.72 -7.32
C GLY A 57 14.89 -3.96 -7.92
N LYS A 58 15.64 -5.08 -8.01
CA LYS A 58 15.13 -6.32 -8.58
C LYS A 58 13.99 -6.86 -7.70
N ARG A 59 12.85 -7.06 -8.30
CA ARG A 59 11.69 -7.63 -7.63
C ARG A 59 11.87 -9.12 -7.41
N VAL A 60 11.60 -9.56 -6.19
CA VAL A 60 11.68 -10.96 -5.76
C VAL A 60 10.30 -11.57 -5.67
N MET A 61 9.34 -10.78 -5.22
CA MET A 61 7.94 -11.19 -5.11
C MET A 61 7.03 -9.98 -5.29
N ASP A 62 5.96 -10.17 -6.01
CA ASP A 62 4.82 -9.26 -6.08
C ASP A 62 3.53 -10.06 -5.88
N ALA A 63 2.65 -9.59 -5.02
CA ALA A 63 1.30 -10.11 -4.84
C ALA A 63 0.31 -8.96 -5.13
N PHE A 64 -0.54 -9.16 -6.13
CA PHE A 64 -1.50 -8.15 -6.56
C PHE A 64 -2.93 -8.56 -6.25
N VAL A 65 -3.77 -7.58 -6.01
CA VAL A 65 -5.21 -7.79 -5.86
C VAL A 65 -5.80 -8.20 -7.20
N ASP A 66 -6.62 -9.25 -7.20
CA ASP A 66 -7.30 -9.71 -8.42
C ASP A 66 -8.22 -8.63 -9.00
N SER A 67 -8.24 -8.49 -10.33
CA SER A 67 -9.00 -7.45 -11.03
C SER A 67 -10.51 -7.55 -10.78
N ALA A 68 -11.06 -8.76 -10.65
CA ALA A 68 -12.47 -8.94 -10.31
C ALA A 68 -12.78 -8.48 -8.87
N ALA A 69 -11.80 -8.63 -7.97
CA ALA A 69 -11.90 -8.11 -6.62
C ALA A 69 -11.92 -6.57 -6.59
N ILE A 70 -11.09 -5.92 -7.40
CA ILE A 70 -11.05 -4.46 -7.48
C ILE A 70 -12.43 -3.89 -7.78
N GLN A 71 -13.10 -4.43 -8.79
CA GLN A 71 -14.42 -3.95 -9.20
C GLN A 71 -15.46 -4.08 -8.06
N LYS A 72 -15.52 -5.24 -7.39
CA LYS A 72 -16.49 -5.44 -6.30
C LYS A 72 -16.26 -4.48 -5.13
N TRP A 73 -15.01 -4.15 -4.79
CA TRP A 73 -14.70 -3.19 -3.74
C TRP A 73 -15.04 -1.75 -4.12
N ILE A 74 -14.80 -1.36 -5.40
CA ILE A 74 -15.21 -0.05 -5.93
C ILE A 74 -16.73 0.09 -5.87
N GLU A 75 -17.49 -0.91 -6.32
CA GLU A 75 -18.95 -0.89 -6.31
C GLU A 75 -19.51 -0.78 -4.89
N LEU A 76 -18.96 -1.54 -3.94
CA LEU A 76 -19.37 -1.47 -2.54
C LEU A 76 -19.06 -0.08 -1.94
N GLY A 77 -17.85 0.44 -2.17
CA GLY A 77 -17.45 1.77 -1.72
C GLY A 77 -18.40 2.85 -2.25
N LYS A 78 -18.61 2.89 -3.56
CA LYS A 78 -19.52 3.86 -4.22
C LYS A 78 -20.94 3.79 -3.66
N LYS A 79 -21.48 2.59 -3.46
CA LYS A 79 -22.80 2.37 -2.90
C LYS A 79 -23.00 3.01 -1.52
N HIS A 80 -21.92 3.05 -0.72
CA HIS A 80 -21.96 3.54 0.65
C HIS A 80 -21.21 4.87 0.85
N GLY A 81 -20.88 5.58 -0.24
CA GLY A 81 -20.23 6.89 -0.17
C GLY A 81 -18.78 6.86 0.33
N ILE A 82 -18.10 5.70 0.20
CA ILE A 82 -16.70 5.53 0.56
C ILE A 82 -15.84 5.63 -0.69
N SER A 83 -14.82 6.47 -0.62
CA SER A 83 -13.83 6.62 -1.69
C SER A 83 -12.90 5.43 -1.76
N VAL A 84 -12.60 4.97 -2.96
CA VAL A 84 -11.69 3.83 -3.19
C VAL A 84 -10.47 4.27 -3.97
N MET A 85 -9.30 3.86 -3.51
CA MET A 85 -8.01 4.14 -4.13
C MET A 85 -7.20 2.84 -4.24
N GLY A 86 -6.51 2.65 -5.36
CA GLY A 86 -5.59 1.52 -5.55
C GLY A 86 -4.13 1.94 -5.33
N ALA A 87 -3.37 1.17 -4.56
CA ALA A 87 -1.93 1.35 -4.44
C ALA A 87 -1.21 0.51 -5.50
N GLY A 88 -0.84 1.11 -6.61
CA GLY A 88 -0.06 0.48 -7.66
C GLY A 88 1.44 0.52 -7.43
N VAL A 89 2.19 0.13 -8.45
CA VAL A 89 3.66 0.07 -8.40
C VAL A 89 4.29 1.46 -8.22
N ASP A 90 3.89 2.41 -9.06
CA ASP A 90 4.50 3.76 -9.10
C ASP A 90 3.58 4.86 -8.58
N TYR A 91 2.28 4.60 -8.56
CA TYR A 91 1.26 5.59 -8.24
C TYR A 91 0.18 5.02 -7.34
N TYR A 92 -0.47 5.91 -6.61
CA TYR A 92 -1.82 5.69 -6.09
C TYR A 92 -2.82 6.11 -7.15
N TYR A 93 -3.93 5.39 -7.27
CA TYR A 93 -4.93 5.60 -8.29
C TYR A 93 -6.30 5.82 -7.67
N SER A 94 -6.87 7.01 -7.91
CA SER A 94 -8.25 7.32 -7.54
C SER A 94 -9.22 6.78 -8.58
N PHE A 95 -10.26 6.10 -8.13
CA PHE A 95 -11.41 5.70 -8.95
C PHE A 95 -12.55 6.74 -8.94
N ASP A 96 -12.40 7.78 -8.12
CA ASP A 96 -13.32 8.91 -8.09
C ASP A 96 -12.95 9.93 -9.18
N GLU A 97 -13.94 10.71 -9.60
CA GLU A 97 -13.73 11.76 -10.62
C GLU A 97 -12.79 12.83 -10.10
N ASP A 98 -13.04 13.29 -8.88
CA ASP A 98 -12.18 14.21 -8.14
C ASP A 98 -11.62 13.50 -6.91
N PRO A 99 -10.30 13.53 -6.69
CA PRO A 99 -9.71 12.98 -5.46
C PRO A 99 -10.28 13.66 -4.22
N THR A 100 -10.59 12.88 -3.20
CA THR A 100 -11.03 13.42 -1.92
C THR A 100 -9.86 13.92 -1.07
N GLU A 101 -10.15 14.77 -0.09
CA GLU A 101 -9.15 15.29 0.86
C GLU A 101 -8.41 14.16 1.58
N TRP A 102 -9.10 13.06 1.91
CA TRP A 102 -8.49 11.89 2.53
C TRP A 102 -7.49 11.17 1.61
N MET A 103 -7.77 11.08 0.32
CA MET A 103 -6.83 10.51 -0.65
C MET A 103 -5.56 11.36 -0.76
N GLU A 104 -5.71 12.68 -0.93
CA GLU A 104 -4.59 13.61 -1.01
C GLU A 104 -3.74 13.59 0.27
N PHE A 105 -4.40 13.57 1.42
CA PHE A 105 -3.75 13.51 2.73
C PHE A 105 -2.91 12.22 2.89
N ASP A 106 -3.49 11.06 2.62
CA ASP A 106 -2.81 9.77 2.76
C ASP A 106 -1.62 9.65 1.81
N VAL A 107 -1.81 9.99 0.54
CA VAL A 107 -0.75 9.97 -0.48
C VAL A 107 0.41 10.89 -0.12
N LYS A 108 0.12 12.07 0.46
CA LYS A 108 1.15 13.00 0.95
C LYS A 108 1.97 12.42 2.10
N ILE A 109 1.33 11.75 3.07
CA ILE A 109 2.02 11.13 4.22
C ILE A 109 3.03 10.08 3.78
N VAL A 110 2.69 9.30 2.75
CA VAL A 110 3.56 8.24 2.25
C VAL A 110 4.52 8.71 1.16
N SER A 111 4.52 10.01 0.83
CA SER A 111 5.31 10.61 -0.25
C SER A 111 5.03 9.98 -1.61
N GLY A 112 3.79 9.56 -1.82
CA GLY A 112 3.29 8.97 -3.06
C GLY A 112 2.94 10.02 -4.12
N LYS A 113 2.40 9.52 -5.23
CA LYS A 113 1.84 10.32 -6.32
C LYS A 113 0.46 9.79 -6.65
N LEU A 114 -0.53 10.67 -6.74
CA LEU A 114 -1.91 10.32 -7.06
C LEU A 114 -2.20 10.55 -8.54
N LYS A 115 -2.90 9.61 -9.14
CA LYS A 115 -3.47 9.70 -10.49
C LYS A 115 -4.93 9.25 -10.47
N ARG A 116 -5.71 9.73 -11.41
CA ARG A 116 -7.03 9.16 -11.70
C ARG A 116 -6.87 7.95 -12.62
N ILE A 117 -7.74 6.97 -12.44
CA ILE A 117 -7.86 5.80 -13.32
C ILE A 117 -9.33 5.47 -13.56
N THR A 118 -9.65 4.99 -14.75
CA THR A 118 -10.98 4.43 -15.03
C THR A 118 -11.08 3.00 -14.54
N ILE A 119 -12.30 2.49 -14.34
CA ILE A 119 -12.50 1.08 -14.00
C ILE A 119 -11.96 0.16 -15.10
N GLU A 120 -12.13 0.54 -16.35
CA GLU A 120 -11.63 -0.23 -17.50
C GLU A 120 -10.10 -0.33 -17.49
N ASP A 121 -9.40 0.79 -17.31
CA ASP A 121 -7.94 0.80 -17.25
C ASP A 121 -7.40 0.05 -16.02
N SER A 122 -8.17 -0.01 -14.93
CA SER A 122 -7.78 -0.72 -13.71
C SER A 122 -7.71 -2.24 -13.90
N LEU A 123 -8.43 -2.81 -14.88
CA LEU A 123 -8.37 -4.24 -15.18
C LEU A 123 -7.02 -4.70 -15.74
N SER A 124 -6.21 -3.76 -16.22
CA SER A 124 -4.85 -3.98 -16.75
C SER A 124 -3.75 -3.35 -15.87
N THR A 125 -4.11 -2.87 -14.68
CA THR A 125 -3.20 -2.21 -13.75
C THR A 125 -3.04 -3.06 -12.49
N ASP A 126 -1.80 -3.32 -12.11
CA ASP A 126 -1.46 -4.09 -10.92
C ASP A 126 -1.57 -3.22 -9.66
N PHE A 127 -2.34 -3.67 -8.67
CA PHE A 127 -2.48 -3.04 -7.37
C PHE A 127 -2.05 -3.98 -6.25
N TYR A 128 -1.17 -3.52 -5.37
CA TYR A 128 -0.75 -4.26 -4.18
C TYR A 128 -1.83 -4.32 -3.11
N LYS A 129 -2.65 -3.29 -3.03
CA LYS A 129 -3.76 -3.17 -2.07
C LYS A 129 -4.78 -2.14 -2.54
N LEU A 130 -5.98 -2.23 -1.98
CA LEU A 130 -6.98 -1.16 -2.07
C LEU A 130 -7.04 -0.41 -0.74
N LEU A 131 -7.36 0.87 -0.83
CA LEU A 131 -7.55 1.78 0.28
C LEU A 131 -8.96 2.34 0.20
N LEU A 132 -9.72 2.16 1.27
CA LEU A 132 -11.09 2.64 1.43
C LEU A 132 -11.04 3.82 2.40
N LEU A 133 -11.42 5.00 1.94
CA LEU A 133 -11.23 6.25 2.66
C LEU A 133 -12.57 6.97 2.90
N GLY A 134 -12.70 7.52 4.08
CA GLY A 134 -13.86 8.29 4.52
C GLY A 134 -13.70 8.79 5.94
N ASP A 135 -14.72 9.47 6.45
CA ASP A 135 -14.75 9.88 7.84
C ASP A 135 -14.87 8.68 8.79
N GLU A 136 -14.44 8.84 10.04
CA GLU A 136 -14.45 7.77 11.04
C GLU A 136 -15.85 7.14 11.18
N GLU A 137 -16.90 7.97 11.23
CA GLU A 137 -18.30 7.51 11.36
C GLU A 137 -18.76 6.76 10.10
N GLN A 138 -18.46 7.28 8.91
CA GLN A 138 -18.78 6.62 7.65
C GLN A 138 -18.12 5.24 7.56
N LEU A 139 -16.84 5.16 7.92
CA LEU A 139 -16.12 3.89 7.87
C LEU A 139 -16.58 2.91 8.95
N ASN A 140 -17.01 3.38 10.14
CA ASN A 140 -17.59 2.51 11.16
C ASN A 140 -18.89 1.86 10.66
N GLU A 141 -19.73 2.62 9.96
CA GLU A 141 -20.94 2.08 9.33
C GLU A 141 -20.58 1.14 8.17
N PHE A 142 -19.65 1.57 7.30
CA PHE A 142 -19.22 0.81 6.13
C PHE A 142 -18.69 -0.58 6.48
N GLU A 143 -17.95 -0.72 7.57
CA GLU A 143 -17.44 -2.03 8.02
C GLU A 143 -18.52 -3.05 8.26
N THR A 144 -19.74 -2.62 8.58
CA THR A 144 -20.90 -3.51 8.80
C THR A 144 -21.47 -4.07 7.49
N PHE A 145 -21.21 -3.40 6.37
CA PHE A 145 -21.67 -3.82 5.04
C PHE A 145 -20.68 -4.75 4.31
N ILE A 146 -19.45 -4.89 4.84
CA ILE A 146 -18.45 -5.78 4.25
C ILE A 146 -18.86 -7.24 4.48
N PRO A 147 -19.13 -8.02 3.41
CA PRO A 147 -19.53 -9.40 3.55
C PRO A 147 -18.50 -10.25 4.30
N GLN A 148 -18.95 -11.19 5.12
CA GLN A 148 -18.06 -12.05 5.89
C GLN A 148 -17.15 -12.91 4.99
N GLU A 149 -17.68 -13.36 3.85
CA GLU A 149 -16.88 -14.09 2.84
C GLU A 149 -15.73 -13.26 2.29
N TRP A 150 -15.87 -11.92 2.13
CA TRP A 150 -14.78 -11.05 1.70
C TRP A 150 -13.71 -10.90 2.79
N ARG A 151 -14.11 -10.89 4.06
CA ARG A 151 -13.16 -10.88 5.19
C ARG A 151 -12.39 -12.20 5.32
N ASN A 152 -12.91 -13.28 4.77
CA ASN A 152 -12.22 -14.58 4.70
C ASN A 152 -11.30 -14.67 3.47
N GLU A 153 -11.62 -13.93 2.40
CA GLU A 153 -10.86 -13.90 1.15
C GLU A 153 -9.71 -12.90 1.21
N PHE A 154 -9.92 -11.74 1.87
CA PHE A 154 -8.97 -10.63 1.95
C PHE A 154 -8.60 -10.33 3.39
N TYR A 155 -7.38 -9.85 3.58
CA TYR A 155 -7.01 -9.21 4.84
C TYR A 155 -7.54 -7.78 4.84
N VAL A 156 -8.62 -7.54 5.59
CA VAL A 156 -9.29 -6.24 5.71
C VAL A 156 -8.97 -5.65 7.08
N VAL A 157 -8.26 -4.52 7.11
CA VAL A 157 -7.78 -3.93 8.36
C VAL A 157 -8.03 -2.42 8.41
N ARG A 158 -8.59 -1.95 9.54
CA ARG A 158 -8.68 -0.53 9.87
C ARG A 158 -7.31 -0.04 10.34
N SER A 159 -6.52 0.56 9.45
CA SER A 159 -5.17 1.02 9.77
C SER A 159 -5.12 2.44 10.33
N GLN A 160 -6.11 3.27 9.98
CA GLN A 160 -6.28 4.64 10.50
C GLN A 160 -7.77 4.93 10.72
N LYS A 161 -8.10 6.00 11.44
CA LYS A 161 -9.49 6.42 11.65
C LYS A 161 -10.24 6.66 10.33
N TYR A 162 -9.52 7.13 9.32
CA TYR A 162 -10.02 7.49 7.99
C TYR A 162 -9.73 6.44 6.91
N LEU A 163 -9.10 5.29 7.26
CA LEU A 163 -8.56 4.35 6.27
C LEU A 163 -8.77 2.90 6.66
N ILE A 164 -9.38 2.14 5.74
CA ILE A 164 -9.39 0.67 5.73
C ILE A 164 -8.50 0.21 4.56
N GLU A 165 -7.61 -0.72 4.82
CA GLU A 165 -6.78 -1.38 3.80
C GLU A 165 -7.33 -2.77 3.49
N VAL A 166 -7.31 -3.13 2.19
CA VAL A 166 -7.68 -4.46 1.68
C VAL A 166 -6.47 -5.04 0.97
N LEU A 167 -6.00 -6.16 1.46
CA LEU A 167 -4.83 -6.89 0.96
C LEU A 167 -5.21 -8.34 0.61
N THR A 168 -4.39 -8.98 -0.23
CA THR A 168 -4.48 -10.41 -0.57
C THR A 168 -3.65 -11.26 0.38
#